data_df6516f7679b624a87c1dff0a02e544d
#
_entry.id   df6516f7679b624a87c1dff0a02e544d
#
_cell.length_a   1.000
_cell.length_b   1.000
_cell.length_c   1.000
_cell.angle_alpha   90.00
_cell.angle_beta   90.00
_cell.angle_gamma   90.00
#
_symmetry.space_group_name_H-M   'P 1'
#
loop_
_entity.id
_entity.type
_entity.pdbx_description
1 polymer ?
#
loop_
_entity_poly.entity_id
_entity_poly.type
_entity_poly.pdbx_seq_one_letter_code
_entity_poly.pdbx_strand_id
1 'polypeptide(L)'
;FDGDGDLDVLVQGQVDLTPFVLLYIENQSMDLYGTADSLKYRLVNPCWGHVREYISQTGWTEFVCDTGRAANQRLRHGGTTLTSLDLNNDGIVDLLTGDSYNPYLRSLVNVMDNVDAEIDLTLSDTTFPVYNQPAILPNIPAAYIEDVDGDGINDMLVAPNQLTDGATSFFDTSITKEVDWYYRNTGSNLNPNFELESAGFFSGEMIDVGARSFPAMVDLNGDQLLDLVLGNEGYTIY
;
A
#
# COMPACT_ATOMS: atom_id res chain seq x y z
N PHE A 1 -15.05 1.15 -8.23
CA PHE A 1 -15.58 0.41 -7.07
C PHE A 1 -17.03 -0.03 -7.28
N ASP A 2 -17.83 0.71 -8.05
CA ASP A 2 -19.22 0.36 -8.38
C ASP A 2 -19.37 -0.46 -9.69
N GLY A 3 -18.29 -0.62 -10.43
CA GLY A 3 -18.23 -1.47 -11.63
C GLY A 3 -18.75 -0.82 -12.90
N ASP A 4 -18.99 0.48 -12.93
CA ASP A 4 -19.50 1.22 -14.10
C ASP A 4 -18.44 1.49 -15.17
N GLY A 5 -17.17 1.28 -14.85
CA GLY A 5 -16.02 1.35 -15.78
C GLY A 5 -15.32 2.70 -15.81
N ASP A 6 -15.68 3.63 -14.92
CA ASP A 6 -14.88 4.83 -14.70
C ASP A 6 -13.97 4.69 -13.44
N LEU A 7 -13.14 5.68 -13.19
CA LEU A 7 -12.12 5.59 -12.14
C LEU A 7 -12.58 6.27 -10.86
N ASP A 8 -12.91 5.47 -9.87
CA ASP A 8 -13.24 5.90 -8.51
C ASP A 8 -12.02 6.12 -7.62
N VAL A 9 -12.23 6.76 -6.47
CA VAL A 9 -11.18 7.04 -5.51
C VAL A 9 -11.58 6.59 -4.10
N LEU A 10 -10.74 5.77 -3.50
CA LEU A 10 -10.80 5.45 -2.08
C LEU A 10 -9.65 6.14 -1.35
N VAL A 11 -9.96 6.86 -0.28
CA VAL A 11 -8.94 7.59 0.48
C VAL A 11 -9.19 7.47 1.97
N GLN A 12 -8.13 7.35 2.74
CA GLN A 12 -8.23 7.52 4.19
C GLN A 12 -8.37 9.00 4.52
N GLY A 13 -9.36 9.34 5.32
CA GLY A 13 -9.64 10.72 5.67
C GLY A 13 -10.29 10.88 7.02
N GLN A 14 -10.63 12.12 7.34
CA GLN A 14 -11.33 12.50 8.54
C GLN A 14 -12.52 13.38 8.15
N VAL A 15 -13.72 12.98 8.55
CA VAL A 15 -14.94 13.79 8.38
C VAL A 15 -15.47 14.16 9.75
N ASP A 16 -15.72 15.45 9.97
CA ASP A 16 -16.37 16.00 11.19
C ASP A 16 -15.81 15.49 12.52
N LEU A 17 -14.50 15.40 12.66
CA LEU A 17 -13.81 14.90 13.87
C LEU A 17 -13.89 13.38 14.08
N THR A 18 -14.39 12.61 13.11
CA THR A 18 -14.27 11.15 13.15
C THR A 18 -12.82 10.74 12.89
N PRO A 19 -12.28 9.77 13.62
CA PRO A 19 -10.90 9.32 13.36
C PRO A 19 -10.85 8.48 12.09
N PHE A 20 -9.86 8.72 11.28
CA PHE A 20 -9.33 7.93 10.17
C PHE A 20 -10.24 6.81 9.62
N VAL A 21 -11.25 7.21 8.88
CA VAL A 21 -12.19 6.35 8.17
C VAL A 21 -11.83 6.31 6.69
N LEU A 22 -12.37 5.36 5.96
CA LEU A 22 -12.26 5.31 4.51
C LEU A 22 -13.38 6.16 3.88
N LEU A 23 -13.02 7.00 2.94
CA LEU A 23 -13.92 7.84 2.18
C LEU A 23 -14.01 7.31 0.76
N TYR A 24 -15.20 6.98 0.30
CA TYR A 24 -15.44 6.60 -1.08
C TYR A 24 -15.92 7.81 -1.87
N ILE A 25 -15.19 8.11 -2.91
CA ILE A 25 -15.41 9.23 -3.82
C ILE A 25 -15.64 8.66 -5.21
N GLU A 26 -16.89 8.65 -5.62
CA GLU A 26 -17.38 8.16 -6.92
C GLU A 26 -17.04 9.14 -8.02
N ASN A 27 -16.58 8.65 -9.15
CA ASN A 27 -16.54 9.40 -10.38
C ASN A 27 -17.86 9.20 -11.15
N GLN A 28 -18.67 10.19 -11.22
CA GLN A 28 -19.99 10.14 -11.85
C GLN A 28 -19.96 10.40 -13.37
N SER A 29 -18.84 10.24 -14.02
CA SER A 29 -18.72 10.57 -15.44
C SER A 29 -19.48 9.59 -16.34
N MET A 30 -19.51 8.32 -16.03
CA MET A 30 -20.30 7.32 -16.73
C MET A 30 -21.80 7.57 -16.55
N ASP A 31 -22.25 7.85 -15.34
CA ASP A 31 -23.64 8.13 -15.00
C ASP A 31 -24.19 9.38 -15.70
N LEU A 32 -23.38 10.44 -15.74
CA LEU A 32 -23.81 11.74 -16.24
C LEU A 32 -23.62 11.89 -17.74
N TYR A 33 -22.59 11.28 -18.31
CA TYR A 33 -22.16 11.53 -19.69
C TYR A 33 -22.09 10.26 -20.55
N GLY A 34 -22.15 9.07 -19.95
CA GLY A 34 -22.02 7.79 -20.66
C GLY A 34 -20.60 7.52 -21.18
N THR A 35 -19.61 8.23 -20.65
CA THR A 35 -18.19 8.06 -21.00
C THR A 35 -17.31 8.24 -19.77
N ALA A 36 -16.20 7.52 -19.68
CA ALA A 36 -15.22 7.63 -18.62
C ALA A 36 -14.18 8.76 -18.81
N ASP A 37 -14.38 9.63 -19.81
CA ASP A 37 -13.39 10.64 -20.24
C ASP A 37 -13.32 11.87 -19.33
N SER A 38 -14.19 11.98 -18.35
CA SER A 38 -14.29 13.12 -17.46
C SER A 38 -13.97 12.73 -16.01
N LEU A 39 -13.60 13.69 -15.20
CA LEU A 39 -13.38 13.54 -13.77
C LEU A 39 -14.46 14.33 -13.01
N LYS A 40 -15.53 13.65 -12.63
CA LYS A 40 -16.68 14.27 -11.95
C LYS A 40 -16.90 13.65 -10.58
N TYR A 41 -16.00 13.92 -9.69
CA TYR A 41 -15.96 13.32 -8.37
C TYR A 41 -17.00 13.85 -7.39
N ARG A 42 -17.60 12.94 -6.63
CA ARG A 42 -18.52 13.20 -5.54
C ARG A 42 -18.23 12.29 -4.37
N LEU A 43 -18.10 12.83 -3.15
CA LEU A 43 -18.07 12.03 -1.94
C LEU A 43 -19.44 11.36 -1.74
N VAL A 44 -19.51 10.06 -1.89
CA VAL A 44 -20.74 9.26 -1.79
C VAL A 44 -20.85 8.59 -0.43
N ASN A 45 -19.77 7.99 0.04
CA ASN A 45 -19.74 7.33 1.34
C ASN A 45 -18.59 7.87 2.20
N PRO A 46 -18.89 8.61 3.29
CA PRO A 46 -17.88 9.18 4.18
C PRO A 46 -17.37 8.19 5.25
N CYS A 47 -17.79 6.92 5.18
CA CYS A 47 -17.40 5.87 6.12
C CYS A 47 -17.48 4.49 5.45
N TRP A 48 -16.83 4.38 4.32
CA TRP A 48 -16.85 3.17 3.51
C TRP A 48 -16.21 1.99 4.27
N GLY A 49 -16.86 0.84 4.21
CA GLY A 49 -16.41 -0.38 4.85
C GLY A 49 -16.64 -0.47 6.35
N HIS A 50 -17.28 0.52 6.98
CA HIS A 50 -17.56 0.56 8.43
C HIS A 50 -16.35 0.22 9.32
N VAL A 51 -15.17 0.63 8.88
CA VAL A 51 -13.92 0.48 9.62
C VAL A 51 -13.28 1.81 9.91
N ARG A 52 -12.58 1.86 11.01
CA ARG A 52 -11.65 2.95 11.33
C ARG A 52 -10.29 2.39 11.69
N GLU A 53 -9.28 3.12 11.35
CA GLU A 53 -7.96 2.84 11.88
C GLU A 53 -7.84 3.35 13.32
N TYR A 54 -7.33 2.48 14.17
CA TYR A 54 -7.08 2.78 15.58
C TYR A 54 -5.58 2.74 15.87
N ILE A 55 -5.05 3.78 16.49
CA ILE A 55 -3.60 3.93 16.81
C ILE A 55 -3.12 2.93 17.89
N SER A 56 -3.92 1.95 18.26
CA SER A 56 -3.50 0.90 19.14
C SER A 56 -3.03 -0.32 18.35
N GLN A 57 -2.38 -1.24 19.01
CA GLN A 57 -1.69 -2.42 18.49
C GLN A 57 -2.45 -3.30 17.48
N THR A 58 -3.74 -3.06 17.25
CA THR A 58 -4.58 -3.86 16.34
C THR A 58 -4.78 -3.23 14.95
N GLY A 59 -4.51 -1.94 14.76
CA GLY A 59 -4.68 -1.23 13.49
C GLY A 59 -6.13 -0.90 13.17
N TRP A 60 -6.82 -1.71 12.38
CA TRP A 60 -8.21 -1.48 11.98
C TRP A 60 -9.22 -2.16 12.90
N THR A 61 -10.34 -1.52 13.14
CA THR A 61 -11.45 -2.07 13.92
C THR A 61 -12.78 -1.71 13.26
N GLU A 62 -13.77 -2.58 13.42
CA GLU A 62 -15.15 -2.27 13.05
C GLU A 62 -15.60 -0.95 13.68
N PHE A 63 -16.32 -0.15 12.94
CA PHE A 63 -16.78 1.14 13.35
C PHE A 63 -18.21 1.42 12.88
N VAL A 64 -19.08 1.68 13.81
CA VAL A 64 -20.42 2.19 13.49
C VAL A 64 -20.32 3.69 13.20
N CYS A 65 -20.60 4.07 11.99
CA CYS A 65 -20.56 5.45 11.51
C CYS A 65 -21.74 6.27 12.01
N ASP A 66 -21.93 6.30 13.33
CA ASP A 66 -22.93 7.16 13.94
C ASP A 66 -22.38 8.59 14.06
N THR A 67 -22.97 9.50 13.32
CA THR A 67 -22.58 10.91 13.17
C THR A 67 -22.73 11.74 14.48
N GLY A 68 -23.02 11.11 15.61
CA GLY A 68 -23.33 11.79 16.87
C GLY A 68 -22.24 11.83 17.95
N ARG A 69 -21.14 11.13 17.80
CA ARG A 69 -20.08 11.09 18.81
C ARG A 69 -18.73 11.54 18.27
N ALA A 70 -18.45 12.81 18.44
CA ALA A 70 -17.09 13.33 18.33
C ALA A 70 -16.16 12.59 19.32
N ALA A 71 -15.26 11.77 18.79
CA ALA A 71 -14.15 11.28 19.59
C ALA A 71 -13.19 12.45 19.82
N ASN A 72 -13.06 12.89 21.06
CA ASN A 72 -12.21 14.01 21.50
C ASN A 72 -10.70 13.72 21.39
N GLN A 73 -10.28 12.84 20.49
CA GLN A 73 -8.88 12.52 20.32
C GLN A 73 -8.37 13.06 18.98
N ARG A 74 -7.65 14.16 19.06
CA ARG A 74 -6.80 14.64 17.96
C ARG A 74 -5.57 13.73 17.86
N LEU A 75 -5.74 12.56 17.29
CA LEU A 75 -4.63 11.68 17.01
C LEU A 75 -4.04 12.11 15.66
N ARG A 76 -2.76 12.44 15.65
CA ARG A 76 -2.01 12.64 14.40
C ARG A 76 -1.57 11.27 13.92
N HIS A 77 -2.04 10.86 12.76
CA HIS A 77 -1.63 9.63 12.11
C HIS A 77 -0.44 9.89 11.17
N GLY A 78 0.49 8.95 11.11
CA GLY A 78 1.68 9.06 10.28
C GLY A 78 1.46 8.75 8.80
N GLY A 79 0.30 8.20 8.45
CA GLY A 79 -0.05 7.77 7.10
C GLY A 79 -0.45 6.29 7.02
N THR A 80 -1.15 5.96 5.95
CA THR A 80 -1.63 4.61 5.62
C THR A 80 -1.50 4.38 4.13
N THR A 81 -1.25 3.14 3.73
CA THR A 81 -1.32 2.69 2.33
C THR A 81 -2.57 1.87 2.13
N LEU A 82 -3.14 1.96 0.94
CA LEU A 82 -4.33 1.21 0.54
C LEU A 82 -4.08 0.62 -0.85
N THR A 83 -4.31 -0.68 -0.99
CA THR A 83 -4.27 -1.39 -2.26
C THR A 83 -5.52 -2.23 -2.37
N SER A 84 -6.28 -2.02 -3.43
CA SER A 84 -7.55 -2.71 -3.68
C SER A 84 -7.35 -3.94 -4.55
N LEU A 85 -7.93 -5.06 -4.17
CA LEU A 85 -7.99 -6.30 -4.96
C LEU A 85 -9.11 -7.19 -4.41
N ASP A 86 -9.50 -8.20 -5.17
CA ASP A 86 -10.39 -9.27 -4.69
C ASP A 86 -9.50 -10.43 -4.21
N LEU A 87 -9.43 -10.63 -2.89
CA LEU A 87 -8.57 -11.64 -2.26
C LEU A 87 -9.20 -13.03 -2.21
N ASN A 88 -10.52 -13.12 -2.23
CA ASN A 88 -11.29 -14.34 -1.96
C ASN A 88 -12.15 -14.79 -3.14
N ASN A 89 -12.13 -14.06 -4.26
CA ASN A 89 -12.89 -14.33 -5.48
C ASN A 89 -14.42 -14.28 -5.27
N ASP A 90 -14.89 -13.36 -4.46
CA ASP A 90 -16.32 -13.11 -4.30
C ASP A 90 -16.85 -12.01 -5.23
N GLY A 91 -15.96 -11.35 -5.98
CA GLY A 91 -16.27 -10.28 -6.90
C GLY A 91 -16.40 -8.92 -6.22
N ILE A 92 -16.08 -8.82 -4.95
CA ILE A 92 -16.13 -7.59 -4.16
C ILE A 92 -14.71 -7.17 -3.80
N VAL A 93 -14.48 -5.86 -3.71
CA VAL A 93 -13.16 -5.32 -3.44
C VAL A 93 -12.78 -5.50 -1.96
N ASP A 94 -11.63 -6.13 -1.75
CA ASP A 94 -10.91 -6.18 -0.49
C ASP A 94 -9.76 -5.18 -0.48
N LEU A 95 -9.08 -5.00 0.66
CA LEU A 95 -7.97 -4.08 0.81
C LEU A 95 -6.75 -4.74 1.45
N LEU A 96 -5.57 -4.43 0.93
CA LEU A 96 -4.31 -4.53 1.65
C LEU A 96 -3.94 -3.15 2.19
N THR A 97 -3.45 -3.10 3.44
CA THR A 97 -3.13 -1.84 4.10
C THR A 97 -1.87 -1.95 4.96
N GLY A 98 -1.04 -0.92 4.92
CA GLY A 98 0.07 -0.70 5.85
C GLY A 98 -0.13 0.57 6.63
N ASP A 99 0.42 0.65 7.83
CA ASP A 99 0.37 1.82 8.69
C ASP A 99 1.74 2.17 9.31
N SER A 100 1.84 3.36 9.89
CA SER A 100 3.08 3.86 10.49
C SER A 100 3.42 3.25 11.85
N TYR A 101 2.50 2.52 12.46
CA TYR A 101 2.67 1.94 13.81
C TYR A 101 3.03 0.47 13.78
N ASN A 102 2.82 -0.18 12.63
CA ASN A 102 3.09 -1.61 12.46
C ASN A 102 3.88 -1.85 11.18
N PRO A 103 4.90 -2.71 11.25
CA PRO A 103 5.69 -3.07 10.06
C PRO A 103 5.01 -4.09 9.17
N TYR A 104 3.83 -4.57 9.53
CA TYR A 104 3.13 -5.63 8.81
C TYR A 104 2.15 -5.07 7.81
N LEU A 105 2.14 -5.66 6.61
CA LEU A 105 1.02 -5.55 5.71
C LEU A 105 -0.18 -6.34 6.28
N ARG A 106 -1.39 -5.83 6.10
CA ARG A 106 -2.63 -6.42 6.62
C ARG A 106 -3.67 -6.52 5.54
N SER A 107 -4.63 -7.43 5.70
CA SER A 107 -5.80 -7.52 4.83
C SER A 107 -7.09 -7.16 5.56
N LEU A 108 -7.94 -6.43 4.88
CA LEU A 108 -9.32 -6.16 5.23
C LEU A 108 -10.20 -6.80 4.17
N VAL A 109 -10.97 -7.82 4.55
CA VAL A 109 -11.84 -8.54 3.62
C VAL A 109 -13.26 -8.02 3.75
N ASN A 110 -13.90 -7.78 2.62
CA ASN A 110 -15.30 -7.42 2.57
C ASN A 110 -16.16 -8.68 2.81
N VAL A 111 -17.08 -8.61 3.74
CA VAL A 111 -17.90 -9.74 4.16
C VAL A 111 -19.35 -9.66 3.69
N MET A 112 -19.68 -8.68 2.84
CA MET A 112 -21.05 -8.51 2.35
C MET A 112 -21.36 -9.45 1.18
N ASP A 113 -22.58 -9.98 1.17
CA ASP A 113 -23.01 -11.01 0.22
C ASP A 113 -23.46 -10.47 -1.15
N ASN A 114 -23.49 -9.15 -1.35
CA ASN A 114 -23.85 -8.54 -2.64
C ASN A 114 -23.30 -7.12 -2.82
N VAL A 115 -23.07 -6.76 -4.08
CA VAL A 115 -22.48 -5.46 -4.49
C VAL A 115 -23.34 -4.24 -4.17
N ASP A 116 -24.64 -4.43 -3.99
CA ASP A 116 -25.59 -3.35 -3.64
C ASP A 116 -25.75 -3.18 -2.13
N ALA A 117 -25.11 -4.03 -1.33
CA ALA A 117 -25.17 -3.94 0.13
C ALA A 117 -24.17 -2.89 0.62
N GLU A 118 -24.43 -2.41 1.81
CA GLU A 118 -23.48 -1.56 2.52
C GLU A 118 -22.21 -2.36 2.80
N ILE A 119 -21.05 -1.85 2.34
CA ILE A 119 -19.77 -2.55 2.45
C ILE A 119 -19.34 -2.64 3.91
N ASP A 120 -18.99 -3.83 4.35
CA ASP A 120 -18.54 -4.12 5.73
C ASP A 120 -17.19 -4.84 5.69
N LEU A 121 -16.12 -4.13 5.99
CA LEU A 121 -14.76 -4.65 6.00
C LEU A 121 -14.42 -5.27 7.36
N THR A 122 -13.88 -6.46 7.33
CA THR A 122 -13.34 -7.14 8.52
C THR A 122 -11.84 -7.30 8.40
N LEU A 123 -11.10 -7.02 9.47
CA LEU A 123 -9.68 -7.32 9.54
C LEU A 123 -9.48 -8.84 9.52
N SER A 124 -9.05 -9.36 8.38
CA SER A 124 -8.89 -10.80 8.15
C SER A 124 -7.51 -11.30 8.56
N ASP A 125 -6.47 -10.56 8.18
CA ASP A 125 -5.10 -10.94 8.46
C ASP A 125 -4.29 -9.75 8.98
N THR A 126 -3.70 -9.89 10.16
CA THR A 126 -2.88 -8.85 10.79
C THR A 126 -1.41 -8.90 10.39
N THR A 127 -0.99 -9.94 9.66
CA THR A 127 0.39 -10.19 9.21
C THR A 127 0.37 -10.85 7.84
N PHE A 128 -0.15 -10.14 6.85
CA PHE A 128 -0.35 -10.67 5.49
C PHE A 128 0.95 -10.89 4.72
N PRO A 129 1.07 -11.99 3.96
CA PRO A 129 0.20 -13.16 3.92
C PRO A 129 0.48 -14.13 5.09
N VAL A 130 -0.53 -14.50 5.87
CA VAL A 130 -0.37 -15.36 7.06
C VAL A 130 0.03 -16.80 6.70
N TYR A 131 -0.33 -17.25 5.51
CA TYR A 131 -0.06 -18.62 5.01
C TYR A 131 1.37 -18.79 4.44
N ASN A 132 2.13 -17.70 4.36
CA ASN A 132 3.52 -17.69 3.87
C ASN A 132 4.37 -16.77 4.75
N GLN A 133 5.55 -16.34 4.27
CA GLN A 133 6.35 -15.34 4.93
C GLN A 133 5.60 -14.00 4.93
N PRO A 134 5.19 -13.45 6.08
CA PRO A 134 4.53 -12.16 6.15
C PRO A 134 5.39 -11.02 5.63
N ALA A 135 4.77 -10.04 4.97
CA ALA A 135 5.44 -8.82 4.57
C ALA A 135 5.68 -7.92 5.81
N ILE A 136 6.94 -7.86 6.23
CA ILE A 136 7.38 -7.10 7.41
C ILE A 136 8.37 -6.05 6.95
N LEU A 137 7.86 -4.85 6.69
CA LEU A 137 8.67 -3.71 6.25
C LEU A 137 8.39 -2.51 7.14
N PRO A 138 9.42 -1.86 7.68
CA PRO A 138 9.23 -0.62 8.43
C PRO A 138 8.70 0.48 7.51
N ASN A 139 8.15 1.54 8.12
CA ASN A 139 7.81 2.76 7.41
C ASN A 139 6.66 2.64 6.41
N ILE A 140 5.52 2.15 6.88
CA ILE A 140 4.27 2.09 6.12
C ILE A 140 4.41 1.17 4.90
N PRO A 141 4.35 -0.16 5.05
CA PRO A 141 4.43 -1.07 3.92
C PRO A 141 3.32 -0.79 2.91
N ALA A 142 3.67 -0.70 1.64
CA ALA A 142 2.76 -0.50 0.53
C ALA A 142 2.84 -1.70 -0.41
N ALA A 143 1.69 -2.30 -0.73
CA ALA A 143 1.60 -3.36 -1.72
C ALA A 143 1.26 -2.78 -3.10
N TYR A 144 1.81 -3.41 -4.15
CA TYR A 144 1.55 -3.13 -5.55
C TYR A 144 1.25 -4.45 -6.23
N ILE A 145 0.14 -4.54 -6.94
CA ILE A 145 -0.34 -5.77 -7.58
C ILE A 145 -0.18 -5.61 -9.09
N GLU A 146 0.77 -6.33 -9.67
CA GLU A 146 1.14 -6.25 -11.08
C GLU A 146 1.70 -7.60 -11.56
N ASP A 147 1.57 -7.90 -12.86
CA ASP A 147 2.21 -9.04 -13.50
C ASP A 147 3.71 -8.75 -13.70
N VAL A 148 4.53 -9.14 -12.71
CA VAL A 148 5.95 -8.77 -12.65
C VAL A 148 6.81 -9.67 -13.53
N ASP A 149 6.49 -10.96 -13.64
CA ASP A 149 7.27 -11.93 -14.43
C ASP A 149 6.74 -12.16 -15.85
N GLY A 150 5.58 -11.56 -16.20
CA GLY A 150 4.99 -11.61 -17.54
C GLY A 150 4.24 -12.91 -17.82
N ASP A 151 3.83 -13.66 -16.79
CA ASP A 151 3.09 -14.92 -16.94
C ASP A 151 1.56 -14.75 -17.07
N GLY A 152 1.05 -13.52 -16.95
CA GLY A 152 -0.35 -13.16 -17.02
C GLY A 152 -1.09 -13.25 -15.69
N ILE A 153 -0.37 -13.54 -14.61
CA ILE A 153 -0.90 -13.58 -13.24
C ILE A 153 -0.29 -12.42 -12.44
N ASN A 154 -1.13 -11.67 -11.76
CA ASN A 154 -0.65 -10.55 -10.96
C ASN A 154 0.05 -11.03 -9.70
N ASP A 155 1.26 -10.56 -9.50
CA ASP A 155 2.11 -10.75 -8.33
C ASP A 155 1.93 -9.63 -7.32
N MET A 156 2.68 -9.68 -6.21
CA MET A 156 2.69 -8.61 -5.22
C MET A 156 4.11 -8.12 -4.96
N LEU A 157 4.34 -6.84 -5.20
CA LEU A 157 5.52 -6.12 -4.71
C LEU A 157 5.17 -5.38 -3.42
N VAL A 158 6.04 -5.43 -2.42
CA VAL A 158 5.86 -4.66 -1.17
C VAL A 158 7.09 -3.81 -0.90
N ALA A 159 6.87 -2.52 -0.71
CA ALA A 159 7.92 -1.55 -0.42
C ALA A 159 7.52 -0.60 0.70
N PRO A 160 8.48 0.02 1.44
CA PRO A 160 8.17 1.08 2.40
C PRO A 160 7.73 2.36 1.67
N ASN A 161 6.67 3.00 2.15
CA ASN A 161 6.11 4.21 1.54
C ASN A 161 6.56 5.51 2.21
N GLN A 162 7.34 5.45 3.27
CA GLN A 162 7.81 6.63 3.97
C GLN A 162 9.33 6.60 4.16
N LEU A 163 9.98 7.67 3.73
CA LEU A 163 11.35 7.97 4.13
C LEU A 163 11.32 8.54 5.54
N THR A 164 12.09 7.98 6.45
CA THR A 164 12.19 8.54 7.80
C THR A 164 13.23 9.64 7.84
N ASP A 165 12.83 10.78 8.29
CA ASP A 165 13.72 11.87 8.71
C ASP A 165 14.17 11.75 10.18
N GLY A 166 14.10 10.54 10.72
CA GLY A 166 14.64 10.17 12.04
C GLY A 166 13.80 10.54 13.25
N ALA A 167 12.65 11.20 13.08
CA ALA A 167 11.94 11.78 14.23
C ALA A 167 10.73 10.96 14.72
N THR A 168 10.20 10.02 13.95
CA THR A 168 8.91 9.36 14.26
C THR A 168 8.85 7.86 13.99
N SER A 169 9.92 7.23 13.54
CA SER A 169 9.91 5.78 13.33
C SER A 169 10.06 5.04 14.65
N PHE A 170 9.10 4.23 15.00
CA PHE A 170 9.19 3.29 16.13
C PHE A 170 10.09 2.09 15.81
N PHE A 171 10.55 1.98 14.56
CA PHE A 171 11.36 0.87 14.06
C PHE A 171 12.74 1.37 13.63
N ASP A 172 13.72 0.50 13.67
CA ASP A 172 15.09 0.78 13.25
C ASP A 172 15.11 1.18 11.76
N THR A 173 15.50 2.43 11.49
CA THR A 173 15.55 3.01 10.16
C THR A 173 16.80 2.64 9.37
N SER A 174 17.65 1.81 9.94
CA SER A 174 18.91 1.35 9.32
C SER A 174 18.68 0.38 8.14
N ILE A 175 17.44 -0.10 7.94
CA ILE A 175 17.11 -1.01 6.85
C ILE A 175 16.90 -0.19 5.57
N THR A 176 17.98 0.10 4.86
CA THR A 176 17.97 0.66 3.50
C THR A 176 18.24 -0.40 2.44
N LYS A 177 18.44 -1.65 2.86
CA LYS A 177 18.65 -2.82 2.01
C LYS A 177 17.46 -3.77 2.11
N GLU A 178 17.23 -4.52 1.06
CA GLU A 178 16.15 -5.54 1.02
C GLU A 178 14.77 -4.95 1.34
N VAL A 179 14.48 -3.78 0.76
CA VAL A 179 13.22 -3.05 1.00
C VAL A 179 12.17 -3.29 -0.08
N ASP A 180 12.51 -4.00 -1.15
CA ASP A 180 11.63 -4.29 -2.28
C ASP A 180 11.34 -5.78 -2.29
N TRP A 181 10.29 -6.19 -1.58
CA TRP A 181 9.91 -7.58 -1.44
C TRP A 181 9.01 -8.00 -2.60
N TYR A 182 9.41 -9.06 -3.28
CA TYR A 182 8.66 -9.68 -4.37
C TYR A 182 8.02 -10.98 -3.91
N TYR A 183 6.71 -11.02 -4.00
CA TYR A 183 5.90 -12.21 -3.78
C TYR A 183 5.32 -12.67 -5.10
N ARG A 184 5.74 -13.84 -5.55
CA ARG A 184 5.15 -14.47 -6.70
C ARG A 184 3.77 -15.01 -6.37
N ASN A 185 2.81 -14.78 -7.24
CA ASN A 185 1.50 -15.41 -7.12
C ASN A 185 1.50 -16.79 -7.77
N THR A 186 1.58 -17.84 -6.95
CA THR A 186 1.55 -19.23 -7.40
C THR A 186 0.13 -19.77 -7.59
N GLY A 187 -0.89 -18.94 -7.35
CA GLY A 187 -2.30 -19.23 -7.56
C GLY A 187 -2.84 -18.72 -8.90
N SER A 188 -3.79 -17.80 -8.84
CA SER A 188 -4.37 -17.13 -10.02
C SER A 188 -4.81 -15.71 -9.64
N ASN A 189 -5.17 -14.89 -10.64
CA ASN A 189 -5.72 -13.55 -10.38
C ASN A 189 -7.02 -13.56 -9.56
N LEU A 190 -7.78 -14.65 -9.63
CA LEU A 190 -9.04 -14.81 -8.89
C LEU A 190 -8.88 -15.51 -7.53
N ASN A 191 -7.75 -16.14 -7.29
CA ASN A 191 -7.46 -16.81 -6.03
C ASN A 191 -5.95 -16.76 -5.79
N PRO A 192 -5.46 -15.61 -5.34
CA PRO A 192 -4.03 -15.36 -5.21
C PRO A 192 -3.40 -16.17 -4.07
N ASN A 193 -2.21 -16.71 -4.32
CA ASN A 193 -1.37 -17.36 -3.34
C ASN A 193 0.04 -16.75 -3.42
N PHE A 194 0.28 -15.72 -2.62
CA PHE A 194 1.52 -14.96 -2.64
C PHE A 194 2.63 -15.65 -1.86
N GLU A 195 3.69 -16.06 -2.53
CA GLU A 195 4.87 -16.69 -1.94
C GLU A 195 6.09 -15.79 -2.10
N LEU A 196 6.79 -15.53 -0.98
CA LEU A 196 7.99 -14.68 -1.02
C LEU A 196 9.07 -15.34 -1.86
N GLU A 197 9.45 -14.70 -2.96
CA GLU A 197 10.54 -15.13 -3.82
C GLU A 197 11.83 -14.36 -3.56
N SER A 198 11.73 -13.06 -3.28
CA SER A 198 12.88 -12.20 -2.98
C SER A 198 12.53 -11.09 -2.01
N ALA A 199 13.35 -10.88 -0.99
CA ALA A 199 13.26 -9.74 -0.08
C ALA A 199 14.06 -8.51 -0.54
N GLY A 200 14.70 -8.59 -1.69
CA GLY A 200 15.50 -7.51 -2.29
C GLY A 200 15.48 -7.60 -3.80
N PHE A 201 14.28 -7.60 -4.38
CA PHE A 201 14.04 -7.88 -5.79
C PHE A 201 14.81 -6.95 -6.72
N PHE A 202 14.83 -5.66 -6.44
CA PHE A 202 15.62 -4.70 -7.21
C PHE A 202 17.03 -4.50 -6.64
N SER A 203 17.28 -4.84 -5.37
CA SER A 203 18.55 -4.55 -4.70
C SER A 203 19.67 -5.56 -5.01
N GLY A 204 19.33 -6.76 -5.49
CA GLY A 204 20.33 -7.78 -5.85
C GLY A 204 21.26 -7.37 -7.00
N GLU A 205 20.78 -6.47 -7.88
CA GLU A 205 21.51 -5.92 -9.04
C GLU A 205 21.81 -4.42 -8.84
N MET A 206 21.32 -3.79 -7.76
CA MET A 206 21.55 -2.37 -7.51
C MET A 206 22.92 -2.12 -6.86
N ILE A 207 23.62 -1.12 -7.37
CA ILE A 207 24.82 -0.60 -6.73
C ILE A 207 24.37 0.27 -5.55
N ASP A 208 24.26 -0.32 -4.36
CA ASP A 208 23.93 0.40 -3.14
C ASP A 208 25.21 0.89 -2.46
N VAL A 209 25.41 2.18 -2.46
CA VAL A 209 26.52 2.85 -1.78
C VAL A 209 26.07 3.54 -0.49
N GLY A 210 24.84 3.26 -0.01
CA GLY A 210 24.25 3.92 1.14
C GLY A 210 23.61 5.28 0.84
N ALA A 211 23.41 6.08 1.89
CA ALA A 211 22.72 7.36 1.77
C ALA A 211 23.51 8.39 0.95
N ARG A 212 22.74 9.24 0.23
CA ARG A 212 23.25 10.36 -0.58
C ARG A 212 24.27 9.94 -1.64
N SER A 213 23.84 9.07 -2.54
CA SER A 213 24.62 8.69 -3.71
C SER A 213 24.84 9.85 -4.66
N PHE A 214 26.09 10.06 -5.08
CA PHE A 214 26.51 11.08 -6.06
C PHE A 214 27.20 10.39 -7.23
N PRO A 215 26.46 10.03 -8.30
CA PRO A 215 27.05 9.39 -9.46
C PRO A 215 27.78 10.37 -10.37
N ALA A 216 28.92 9.94 -10.91
CA ALA A 216 29.63 10.61 -11.97
C ALA A 216 30.09 9.59 -13.00
N MET A 217 30.04 9.95 -14.28
CA MET A 217 30.51 9.11 -15.38
C MET A 217 31.78 9.73 -15.98
N VAL A 218 32.87 8.95 -16.00
CA VAL A 218 34.17 9.40 -16.51
C VAL A 218 34.98 8.20 -16.98
N ASP A 219 35.76 8.34 -18.04
CA ASP A 219 36.76 7.34 -18.45
C ASP A 219 38.00 7.47 -17.54
N LEU A 220 38.09 6.63 -16.51
CA LEU A 220 39.17 6.65 -15.53
C LEU A 220 40.43 5.93 -16.00
N ASN A 221 40.25 4.90 -16.82
CA ASN A 221 41.34 4.02 -17.20
C ASN A 221 41.87 4.31 -18.63
N GLY A 222 41.20 5.19 -19.40
CA GLY A 222 41.61 5.57 -20.77
C GLY A 222 41.25 4.56 -21.87
N ASP A 223 40.27 3.66 -21.63
CA ASP A 223 39.84 2.65 -22.59
C ASP A 223 38.72 3.15 -23.53
N GLN A 224 38.29 4.39 -23.39
CA GLN A 224 37.24 5.08 -24.14
C GLN A 224 35.82 4.61 -23.80
N LEU A 225 35.63 3.86 -22.72
CA LEU A 225 34.34 3.57 -22.11
C LEU A 225 34.16 4.47 -20.88
N LEU A 226 32.90 4.75 -20.53
CA LEU A 226 32.62 5.52 -19.33
C LEU A 226 32.55 4.58 -18.12
N ASP A 227 33.38 4.87 -17.12
CA ASP A 227 33.31 4.23 -15.81
C ASP A 227 32.32 4.97 -14.91
N LEU A 228 31.67 4.27 -13.98
CA LEU A 228 30.78 4.84 -12.98
C LEU A 228 31.54 5.07 -11.67
N VAL A 229 31.60 6.32 -11.24
CA VAL A 229 32.14 6.70 -9.94
C VAL A 229 30.99 7.07 -9.03
N LEU A 230 30.91 6.50 -7.83
CA LEU A 230 29.87 6.75 -6.86
C LEU A 230 30.48 7.30 -5.56
N GLY A 231 30.09 8.51 -5.20
CA GLY A 231 30.33 9.04 -3.85
C GLY A 231 29.14 8.79 -2.92
N ASN A 232 29.36 8.73 -1.61
CA ASN A 232 28.32 8.61 -0.61
C ASN A 232 28.53 9.56 0.58
N GLU A 233 27.57 9.62 1.48
CA GLU A 233 27.62 10.42 2.71
C GLU A 233 28.75 9.97 3.66
N GLY A 234 29.19 8.71 3.57
CA GLY A 234 30.26 8.13 4.38
C GLY A 234 31.68 8.51 3.92
N TYR A 235 31.82 9.46 2.98
CA TYR A 235 33.09 9.90 2.39
C TYR A 235 33.88 8.79 1.68
N THR A 236 33.19 7.76 1.20
CA THR A 236 33.79 6.70 0.41
C THR A 236 33.49 6.93 -1.08
N ILE A 237 34.48 6.59 -1.91
CA ILE A 237 34.35 6.58 -3.37
C ILE A 237 34.47 5.11 -3.82
N TYR A 238 33.55 4.65 -4.63
CA TYR A 238 33.50 3.31 -5.22
C TYR A 238 33.69 3.39 -6.71
#